data_e996f45c28eb4d02efec8ca571d8a0e4
#
_entry.id   e996f45c28eb4d02efec8ca571d8a0e4
#
_cell.length_a   1.000
_cell.length_b   1.000
_cell.length_c   1.000
_cell.angle_alpha   90.00
_cell.angle_beta   90.00
_cell.angle_gamma   90.00
#
_symmetry.space_group_name_H-M   'P 1'
#
loop_
_entity.id
_entity.type
_entity.pdbx_description
1 polymer ?
#
loop_
_entity_poly.entity_id
_entity_poly.type
_entity_poly.pdbx_seq_one_letter_code
_entity_poly.pdbx_strand_id
1 'polypeptide(L)'
;TGTALTLSAATASTDTMYCVFLGRALQTVTPATNSITAAMVGNDLISGKDALTSSPADTDELLISDAGTLKRIDVSLVGGKNTPAFHAYAGSDQNNNSDNTWAKLAMNTEFFDTDSKYDHSSNYRFTPTVAGKYFFGANVYIDGNDDRDSVQIAFYKNGSKVFYNDENANSNTVAKITAIIDLDADDYVELYAKADVLNNSVWAMNMDGTTSNNRAHWFGYKLIGV
;
A
#
# COMPACT_ATOMS: atom_id res chain seq x y z
N THR A 1 -24.93 -1.18 58.17
CA THR A 1 -24.97 -2.35 59.07
C THR A 1 -26.30 -2.37 59.79
N GLY A 2 -27.45 -2.63 59.18
CA GLY A 2 -28.76 -2.69 59.82
C GLY A 2 -29.28 -4.10 59.78
N THR A 3 -28.97 -4.86 60.80
CA THR A 3 -29.54 -6.20 61.07
C THR A 3 -30.73 -6.16 62.03
N ALA A 4 -31.09 -4.98 62.48
CA ALA A 4 -32.19 -4.83 63.42
C ALA A 4 -33.12 -3.70 62.99
N LEU A 5 -34.38 -3.94 63.02
CA LEU A 5 -35.45 -2.94 62.90
C LEU A 5 -35.93 -2.56 64.33
N THR A 6 -35.79 -1.29 64.71
CA THR A 6 -36.26 -0.78 65.97
C THR A 6 -37.52 -0.03 65.71
N LEU A 7 -38.63 -0.45 66.39
CA LEU A 7 -39.89 0.24 66.30
C LEU A 7 -39.95 1.33 67.36
N SER A 8 -40.63 2.42 67.05
CA SER A 8 -40.78 3.59 67.94
C SER A 8 -41.80 3.36 69.08
N ALA A 9 -42.54 2.28 68.99
CA ALA A 9 -43.52 1.87 70.02
C ALA A 9 -43.61 0.36 70.13
N ALA A 10 -44.08 -0.15 71.28
CA ALA A 10 -44.30 -1.59 71.43
C ALA A 10 -45.49 -2.03 70.57
N THR A 11 -45.37 -3.22 69.99
CA THR A 11 -46.42 -3.87 69.19
C THR A 11 -47.35 -4.68 70.07
N ALA A 12 -48.67 -4.70 69.77
CA ALA A 12 -49.63 -5.59 70.38
C ALA A 12 -49.62 -6.97 69.67
N SER A 13 -50.10 -8.00 70.37
CA SER A 13 -50.18 -9.35 69.81
C SER A 13 -51.13 -9.50 68.61
N THR A 14 -51.95 -8.48 68.37
CA THR A 14 -52.92 -8.40 67.29
C THR A 14 -52.40 -7.62 66.08
N ASP A 15 -51.19 -7.01 66.20
CA ASP A 15 -50.61 -6.24 65.10
C ASP A 15 -50.03 -7.17 64.08
N THR A 16 -50.30 -6.87 62.82
CA THR A 16 -49.69 -7.55 61.69
C THR A 16 -48.67 -6.60 61.04
N MET A 17 -47.40 -7.02 61.02
CA MET A 17 -46.35 -6.25 60.41
C MET A 17 -45.77 -7.01 59.19
N TYR A 18 -45.58 -6.30 58.11
CA TYR A 18 -44.82 -6.78 57.01
C TYR A 18 -43.75 -5.73 56.62
N CYS A 19 -42.61 -6.20 56.25
CA CYS A 19 -41.52 -5.34 55.75
C CYS A 19 -41.35 -5.53 54.27
N VAL A 20 -41.35 -4.42 53.55
CA VAL A 20 -40.90 -4.42 52.13
C VAL A 20 -39.45 -3.95 52.14
N PHE A 21 -38.58 -4.85 51.85
CA PHE A 21 -37.16 -4.53 51.69
C PHE A 21 -36.97 -3.85 50.37
N LEU A 22 -36.86 -2.55 50.31
CA LEU A 22 -36.44 -1.79 49.16
C LEU A 22 -34.91 -1.83 49.10
N GLY A 23 -34.36 -2.98 48.76
CA GLY A 23 -32.95 -3.13 48.58
C GLY A 23 -32.45 -2.20 47.49
N ARG A 24 -31.30 -1.57 47.73
CA ARG A 24 -30.60 -0.90 46.64
C ARG A 24 -30.35 -1.93 45.53
N ALA A 25 -31.03 -1.77 44.41
CA ALA A 25 -30.67 -2.49 43.19
C ALA A 25 -29.36 -1.90 42.58
N LEU A 26 -28.31 -1.89 43.39
CA LEU A 26 -26.96 -1.69 42.90
C LEU A 26 -26.30 -3.06 42.80
N GLN A 27 -26.84 -3.86 41.92
CA GLN A 27 -26.03 -4.96 41.43
C GLN A 27 -25.09 -4.40 40.38
N THR A 28 -23.83 -4.21 40.76
CA THR A 28 -22.74 -4.32 39.82
C THR A 28 -22.70 -5.78 39.41
N VAL A 29 -23.61 -6.16 38.52
CA VAL A 29 -23.57 -7.50 37.95
C VAL A 29 -22.45 -7.45 36.91
N THR A 30 -21.29 -8.00 37.26
CA THR A 30 -20.30 -8.34 36.25
C THR A 30 -20.93 -9.43 35.40
N PRO A 31 -21.21 -9.20 34.11
CA PRO A 31 -21.77 -10.23 33.27
C PRO A 31 -20.85 -11.46 33.25
N ALA A 32 -21.45 -12.64 33.26
CA ALA A 32 -20.65 -13.87 33.14
C ALA A 32 -19.86 -13.86 31.83
N THR A 33 -18.72 -14.52 31.81
CA THR A 33 -17.89 -14.67 30.60
C THR A 33 -18.75 -15.18 29.45
N ASN A 34 -18.67 -14.51 28.28
CA ASN A 34 -19.46 -14.81 27.08
C ASN A 34 -20.99 -14.60 27.19
N SER A 35 -21.46 -13.93 28.22
CA SER A 35 -22.92 -13.68 28.40
C SER A 35 -23.43 -12.47 27.61
N ILE A 36 -22.55 -11.57 27.14
CA ILE A 36 -22.94 -10.44 26.30
C ILE A 36 -23.07 -10.93 24.86
N THR A 37 -24.28 -10.98 24.36
CA THR A 37 -24.61 -11.35 22.98
C THR A 37 -24.84 -10.08 22.13
N ALA A 38 -24.82 -10.22 20.81
CA ALA A 38 -25.11 -9.11 19.88
C ALA A 38 -26.50 -8.49 20.16
N ALA A 39 -27.50 -9.28 20.61
CA ALA A 39 -28.83 -8.79 20.94
C ALA A 39 -28.85 -7.92 22.21
N MET A 40 -27.85 -8.02 23.07
CA MET A 40 -27.71 -7.21 24.28
C MET A 40 -26.98 -5.88 24.03
N VAL A 41 -26.34 -5.77 22.88
CA VAL A 41 -25.65 -4.56 22.44
C VAL A 41 -26.65 -3.76 21.59
N GLY A 42 -27.13 -2.64 22.11
CA GLY A 42 -28.02 -1.76 21.33
C GLY A 42 -27.30 -1.20 20.10
N ASN A 43 -28.05 -0.96 19.01
CA ASN A 43 -27.53 -0.33 17.82
C ASN A 43 -26.90 1.04 18.10
N ASP A 44 -27.32 1.71 19.14
CA ASP A 44 -26.81 3.02 19.57
C ASP A 44 -25.36 2.97 20.07
N LEU A 45 -24.80 1.78 20.28
CA LEU A 45 -23.37 1.67 20.60
C LEU A 45 -22.49 2.31 19.50
N ILE A 46 -22.93 2.25 18.26
CA ILE A 46 -22.26 2.87 17.11
C ILE A 46 -23.10 4.03 16.57
N SER A 47 -24.34 3.78 16.16
CA SER A 47 -25.19 4.77 15.48
C SER A 47 -25.65 5.93 16.37
N GLY A 48 -25.66 5.74 17.70
CA GLY A 48 -25.96 6.79 18.68
C GLY A 48 -24.75 7.68 19.04
N LYS A 49 -23.60 7.51 18.40
CA LYS A 49 -22.44 8.35 18.62
C LYS A 49 -22.33 9.42 17.54
N ASP A 50 -21.67 10.52 17.87
CA ASP A 50 -21.37 11.55 16.88
C ASP A 50 -20.52 10.96 15.77
N ALA A 51 -20.86 11.35 14.53
CA ALA A 51 -20.09 10.92 13.36
C ALA A 51 -18.71 11.60 13.35
N LEU A 52 -17.67 10.84 13.05
CA LEU A 52 -16.36 11.40 12.75
C LEU A 52 -16.45 12.20 11.44
N THR A 53 -16.10 13.49 11.49
CA THR A 53 -16.21 14.42 10.34
C THR A 53 -14.90 14.64 9.59
N SER A 54 -13.82 14.00 10.03
CA SER A 54 -12.50 14.01 9.40
C SER A 54 -12.01 12.58 9.20
N SER A 55 -10.95 12.41 8.41
CA SER A 55 -10.29 11.10 8.33
C SER A 55 -9.81 10.67 9.72
N PRO A 56 -9.98 9.39 10.08
CA PRO A 56 -9.42 8.87 11.32
C PRO A 56 -7.89 9.01 11.32
N ALA A 57 -7.32 9.14 12.51
CA ALA A 57 -5.87 9.08 12.67
C ALA A 57 -5.38 7.62 12.51
N ASP A 58 -4.15 7.44 12.09
CA ASP A 58 -3.55 6.10 11.94
C ASP A 58 -3.53 5.29 13.24
N THR A 59 -3.55 5.99 14.39
CA THR A 59 -3.55 5.41 15.73
C THR A 59 -4.96 5.16 16.30
N ASP A 60 -6.02 5.57 15.57
CA ASP A 60 -7.39 5.23 15.98
C ASP A 60 -7.60 3.72 15.85
N GLU A 61 -8.41 3.15 16.74
CA GLU A 61 -8.54 1.70 16.84
C GLU A 61 -9.97 1.24 16.54
N LEU A 62 -10.07 0.09 15.89
CA LEU A 62 -11.31 -0.63 15.63
C LEU A 62 -11.33 -1.96 16.36
N LEU A 63 -12.52 -2.41 16.79
CA LEU A 63 -12.71 -3.76 17.28
C LEU A 63 -12.93 -4.74 16.12
N ILE A 64 -12.18 -5.83 16.09
CA ILE A 64 -12.32 -6.91 15.12
C ILE A 64 -12.44 -8.27 15.81
N SER A 65 -13.05 -9.23 15.13
CA SER A 65 -12.97 -10.64 15.50
C SER A 65 -11.87 -11.31 14.68
N ASP A 66 -10.76 -11.66 15.33
CA ASP A 66 -9.67 -12.41 14.72
C ASP A 66 -9.76 -13.88 15.14
N ALA A 67 -10.15 -14.73 14.20
CA ALA A 67 -10.39 -16.17 14.44
C ALA A 67 -11.29 -16.45 15.67
N GLY A 68 -12.33 -15.63 15.87
CA GLY A 68 -13.26 -15.76 16.99
C GLY A 68 -12.80 -15.09 18.29
N THR A 69 -11.62 -14.46 18.30
CA THR A 69 -11.12 -13.68 19.43
C THR A 69 -11.29 -12.20 19.17
N LEU A 70 -11.91 -11.47 20.12
CA LEU A 70 -12.06 -10.03 20.00
C LEU A 70 -10.70 -9.35 20.22
N LYS A 71 -10.27 -8.56 19.22
CA LYS A 71 -9.04 -7.78 19.25
C LYS A 71 -9.30 -6.35 18.81
N ARG A 72 -8.38 -5.45 19.10
CA ARG A 72 -8.32 -4.12 18.52
C ARG A 72 -7.32 -4.10 17.35
N ILE A 73 -7.58 -3.27 16.36
CA ILE A 73 -6.69 -3.02 15.22
C ILE A 73 -6.61 -1.53 14.96
N ASP A 74 -5.41 -1.03 14.71
CA ASP A 74 -5.21 0.36 14.31
C ASP A 74 -5.76 0.60 12.90
N VAL A 75 -6.33 1.77 12.64
CA VAL A 75 -6.86 2.16 11.32
C VAL A 75 -5.79 2.08 10.25
N SER A 76 -4.53 2.37 10.57
CA SER A 76 -3.40 2.22 9.65
C SER A 76 -3.23 0.80 9.07
N LEU A 77 -3.78 -0.20 9.74
CA LEU A 77 -3.74 -1.61 9.31
C LEU A 77 -5.03 -2.04 8.59
N VAL A 78 -6.05 -1.17 8.58
CA VAL A 78 -7.34 -1.43 7.94
C VAL A 78 -7.35 -0.80 6.56
N GLY A 79 -7.26 -1.60 5.55
CA GLY A 79 -7.25 -1.13 4.16
C GLY A 79 -5.99 -1.56 3.43
N GLY A 80 -6.11 -1.64 2.11
CA GLY A 80 -4.97 -1.96 1.26
C GLY A 80 -4.01 -0.77 1.18
N LYS A 81 -2.73 -1.05 1.19
CA LYS A 81 -1.69 -0.06 0.88
C LYS A 81 -1.20 -0.29 -0.55
N ASN A 82 -0.87 0.81 -1.25
CA ASN A 82 -0.23 0.73 -2.58
C ASN A 82 1.25 0.31 -2.46
N THR A 83 1.54 -0.62 -1.54
CA THR A 83 2.88 -1.17 -1.33
C THR A 83 2.91 -2.66 -1.69
N PRO A 84 4.07 -3.16 -2.13
CA PRO A 84 5.32 -2.44 -2.36
C PRO A 84 5.22 -1.39 -3.50
N ALA A 85 5.96 -0.30 -3.34
CA ALA A 85 6.05 0.79 -4.31
C ALA A 85 7.48 1.31 -4.37
N PHE A 86 7.94 1.70 -5.56
CA PHE A 86 9.26 2.26 -5.76
C PHE A 86 9.25 3.36 -6.81
N HIS A 87 10.27 4.21 -6.77
CA HIS A 87 10.60 5.16 -7.83
C HIS A 87 12.13 5.24 -7.94
N ALA A 88 12.64 4.83 -9.07
CA ALA A 88 14.06 4.81 -9.37
C ALA A 88 14.39 5.65 -10.60
N TYR A 89 15.64 6.10 -10.68
CA TYR A 89 16.13 6.91 -11.79
C TYR A 89 17.58 6.57 -12.14
N ALA A 90 18.02 6.97 -13.34
CA ALA A 90 19.41 6.85 -13.73
C ALA A 90 20.24 7.93 -13.02
N GLY A 91 21.12 7.52 -12.12
CA GLY A 91 22.09 8.41 -11.45
C GLY A 91 23.31 8.72 -12.32
N SER A 92 23.45 8.08 -13.49
CA SER A 92 24.49 8.29 -14.48
C SER A 92 24.01 7.87 -15.86
N ASP A 93 24.64 8.41 -16.89
CA ASP A 93 24.39 7.98 -18.26
C ASP A 93 24.79 6.51 -18.47
N GLN A 94 24.01 5.81 -19.27
CA GLN A 94 24.32 4.47 -19.74
C GLN A 94 24.70 4.56 -21.22
N ASN A 95 26.00 4.57 -21.48
CA ASN A 95 26.57 4.75 -22.81
C ASN A 95 26.90 3.41 -23.49
N ASN A 96 27.17 3.47 -24.81
CA ASN A 96 27.63 2.34 -25.59
C ASN A 96 26.67 1.16 -25.70
N ASN A 97 25.34 1.42 -25.61
CA ASN A 97 24.38 0.39 -25.94
C ASN A 97 24.40 0.10 -27.43
N SER A 98 24.44 -1.17 -27.82
CA SER A 98 24.54 -1.58 -29.21
C SER A 98 23.33 -1.17 -30.03
N ASP A 99 23.56 -0.71 -31.26
CA ASP A 99 22.51 -0.37 -32.19
C ASP A 99 21.50 -1.50 -32.37
N ASN A 100 20.24 -1.13 -32.49
CA ASN A 100 19.10 -2.02 -32.73
C ASN A 100 19.02 -3.25 -31.78
N THR A 101 19.58 -3.13 -30.58
CA THR A 101 19.66 -4.20 -29.60
C THR A 101 19.01 -3.76 -28.29
N TRP A 102 18.16 -4.63 -27.71
CA TRP A 102 17.55 -4.40 -26.41
C TRP A 102 18.60 -4.37 -25.31
N ALA A 103 18.70 -3.25 -24.60
CA ALA A 103 19.56 -3.08 -23.45
C ALA A 103 18.73 -2.89 -22.18
N LYS A 104 19.05 -3.61 -21.11
CA LYS A 104 18.48 -3.38 -19.80
C LYS A 104 18.97 -2.03 -19.26
N LEU A 105 18.05 -1.23 -18.75
CA LEU A 105 18.36 0.10 -18.24
C LEU A 105 18.72 0.06 -16.76
N ALA A 106 19.88 0.65 -16.45
CA ALA A 106 20.40 0.74 -15.09
C ALA A 106 19.85 1.97 -14.37
N MET A 107 18.64 1.85 -13.81
CA MET A 107 18.10 2.86 -12.89
C MET A 107 18.72 2.66 -11.50
N ASN A 108 19.93 3.18 -11.33
CA ASN A 108 20.84 2.85 -10.25
C ASN A 108 20.70 3.73 -9.00
N THR A 109 19.68 4.57 -8.95
CA THR A 109 19.41 5.46 -7.81
C THR A 109 17.91 5.49 -7.52
N GLU A 110 17.55 5.57 -6.26
CA GLU A 110 16.17 5.57 -5.82
C GLU A 110 15.75 6.94 -5.28
N PHE A 111 14.52 7.36 -5.57
CA PHE A 111 13.83 8.36 -4.79
C PHE A 111 13.23 7.72 -3.53
N PHE A 112 12.62 6.56 -3.69
CA PHE A 112 12.11 5.72 -2.61
C PHE A 112 11.90 4.28 -3.06
N ASP A 113 11.95 3.37 -2.10
CA ASP A 113 11.48 1.98 -2.19
C ASP A 113 10.88 1.60 -0.82
N THR A 114 9.55 1.41 -0.76
CA THR A 114 8.83 1.26 0.50
C THR A 114 9.12 -0.05 1.23
N ASP A 115 9.44 -1.10 0.50
CA ASP A 115 9.56 -2.46 1.03
C ASP A 115 10.88 -3.14 0.60
N SER A 116 11.83 -2.38 0.07
CA SER A 116 13.13 -2.86 -0.44
C SER A 116 12.94 -3.96 -1.50
N LYS A 117 12.07 -3.67 -2.49
CA LYS A 117 11.74 -4.61 -3.58
C LYS A 117 12.33 -4.24 -4.93
N TYR A 118 12.97 -3.09 -5.02
CA TYR A 118 13.72 -2.67 -6.18
C TYR A 118 15.24 -2.87 -5.94
N ASP A 119 15.90 -3.61 -6.81
CA ASP A 119 17.36 -3.76 -6.77
C ASP A 119 18.00 -2.71 -7.69
N HIS A 120 18.45 -1.61 -7.11
CA HIS A 120 19.10 -0.50 -7.82
C HIS A 120 20.60 -0.70 -8.03
N SER A 121 21.19 -1.75 -7.50
CA SER A 121 22.65 -1.93 -7.45
C SER A 121 23.21 -2.99 -8.41
N SER A 122 22.45 -4.03 -8.67
CA SER A 122 22.95 -5.21 -9.39
C SER A 122 22.06 -5.63 -10.55
N ASN A 123 20.77 -5.83 -10.28
CA ASN A 123 19.84 -6.38 -11.25
C ASN A 123 18.93 -5.33 -11.89
N TYR A 124 18.81 -4.14 -11.31
CA TYR A 124 17.95 -3.04 -11.80
C TYR A 124 16.53 -3.52 -12.10
N ARG A 125 15.93 -4.21 -11.13
CA ARG A 125 14.62 -4.85 -11.28
C ARG A 125 13.77 -4.73 -10.04
N PHE A 126 12.47 -4.74 -10.23
CA PHE A 126 11.49 -4.81 -9.15
C PHE A 126 11.02 -6.25 -8.96
N THR A 127 11.05 -6.76 -7.72
CA THR A 127 10.70 -8.15 -7.37
C THR A 127 9.78 -8.13 -6.14
N PRO A 128 8.44 -8.10 -6.31
CA PRO A 128 7.52 -8.10 -5.18
C PRO A 128 7.47 -9.45 -4.48
N THR A 129 7.19 -9.43 -3.18
CA THR A 129 6.87 -10.62 -2.39
C THR A 129 5.37 -10.85 -2.21
N VAL A 130 4.54 -9.98 -2.74
CA VAL A 130 3.08 -10.04 -2.64
C VAL A 130 2.50 -10.10 -4.05
N ALA A 131 1.75 -11.15 -4.33
CA ALA A 131 1.04 -11.28 -5.60
C ALA A 131 -0.02 -10.19 -5.79
N GLY A 132 -0.28 -9.82 -7.03
CA GLY A 132 -1.31 -8.85 -7.40
C GLY A 132 -1.00 -8.08 -8.67
N LYS A 133 -1.86 -7.11 -8.98
CA LYS A 133 -1.69 -6.22 -10.12
C LYS A 133 -0.85 -5.01 -9.72
N TYR A 134 0.11 -4.68 -10.55
CA TYR A 134 1.04 -3.57 -10.35
C TYR A 134 0.96 -2.61 -11.52
N PHE A 135 0.84 -1.32 -11.22
CA PHE A 135 1.00 -0.27 -12.22
C PHE A 135 2.47 0.12 -12.32
N PHE A 136 2.98 0.20 -13.54
CA PHE A 136 4.32 0.68 -13.85
C PHE A 136 4.27 1.83 -14.83
N GLY A 137 5.18 2.77 -14.67
CA GLY A 137 5.39 3.86 -15.60
C GLY A 137 6.88 4.19 -15.74
N ALA A 138 7.32 4.53 -16.95
CA ALA A 138 8.69 4.91 -17.22
C ALA A 138 8.79 6.02 -18.26
N ASN A 139 9.78 6.90 -18.05
CA ASN A 139 10.30 7.85 -19.02
C ASN A 139 11.79 7.60 -19.18
N VAL A 140 12.26 7.57 -20.43
CA VAL A 140 13.68 7.40 -20.73
C VAL A 140 14.10 8.33 -21.85
N TYR A 141 15.09 9.17 -21.59
CA TYR A 141 15.69 9.99 -22.61
C TYR A 141 16.79 9.20 -23.31
N ILE A 142 16.64 9.04 -24.62
CA ILE A 142 17.58 8.31 -25.45
C ILE A 142 18.33 9.31 -26.34
N ASP A 143 19.65 9.26 -26.29
CA ASP A 143 20.56 10.02 -27.13
C ASP A 143 21.23 9.09 -28.14
N GLY A 144 21.12 9.40 -29.42
CA GLY A 144 21.69 8.65 -30.56
C GLY A 144 22.35 9.58 -31.55
N ASN A 145 22.88 10.73 -31.13
CA ASN A 145 23.58 11.70 -31.97
C ASN A 145 22.75 12.18 -33.18
N ASP A 146 21.50 12.53 -32.96
CA ASP A 146 20.60 13.14 -33.96
C ASP A 146 20.27 12.30 -35.21
N ASP A 147 20.61 11.03 -35.22
CA ASP A 147 20.48 10.16 -36.42
C ASP A 147 19.76 8.84 -36.03
N ARG A 148 18.55 8.96 -35.52
CA ARG A 148 17.73 7.83 -35.07
C ARG A 148 16.53 7.63 -35.98
N ASP A 149 16.23 6.37 -36.30
CA ASP A 149 15.03 5.97 -37.01
C ASP A 149 13.88 5.66 -36.00
N SER A 150 14.19 4.90 -34.95
CA SER A 150 13.21 4.57 -33.94
C SER A 150 13.82 4.40 -32.56
N VAL A 151 12.97 4.63 -31.53
CA VAL A 151 13.28 4.33 -30.13
C VAL A 151 12.16 3.49 -29.55
N GLN A 152 12.52 2.40 -28.92
CA GLN A 152 11.58 1.48 -28.28
C GLN A 152 11.91 1.37 -26.79
N ILE A 153 10.87 1.29 -25.97
CA ILE A 153 10.95 1.04 -24.52
C ILE A 153 10.07 -0.14 -24.18
N ALA A 154 10.48 -0.99 -23.25
CA ALA A 154 9.74 -2.19 -22.91
C ALA A 154 9.86 -2.59 -21.45
N PHE A 155 8.79 -3.16 -20.92
CA PHE A 155 8.83 -3.95 -19.70
C PHE A 155 9.04 -5.43 -20.03
N TYR A 156 9.96 -6.02 -19.29
CA TYR A 156 10.23 -7.46 -19.31
C TYR A 156 9.78 -8.07 -17.97
N LYS A 157 9.00 -9.13 -18.04
CA LYS A 157 8.63 -9.95 -16.90
C LYS A 157 9.38 -11.27 -16.98
N ASN A 158 10.15 -11.61 -15.96
CA ASN A 158 10.93 -12.85 -15.88
C ASN A 158 11.80 -13.10 -17.13
N GLY A 159 12.45 -12.03 -17.62
CA GLY A 159 13.30 -12.07 -18.81
C GLY A 159 12.56 -12.10 -20.15
N SER A 160 11.24 -12.06 -20.16
CA SER A 160 10.43 -12.03 -21.39
C SER A 160 9.75 -10.68 -21.57
N LYS A 161 9.81 -10.12 -22.78
CA LYS A 161 9.16 -8.86 -23.12
C LYS A 161 7.62 -9.02 -23.06
N VAL A 162 6.95 -8.23 -22.26
CA VAL A 162 5.49 -8.29 -22.07
C VAL A 162 4.76 -7.07 -22.61
N PHE A 163 5.35 -5.89 -22.52
CA PHE A 163 4.82 -4.65 -23.08
C PHE A 163 5.94 -3.84 -23.70
N TYR A 164 5.66 -3.15 -24.79
CA TYR A 164 6.59 -2.20 -25.39
C TYR A 164 5.83 -1.06 -26.05
N ASN A 165 6.51 0.06 -26.19
CA ASN A 165 6.09 1.21 -26.99
C ASN A 165 7.19 1.53 -28.00
N ASP A 166 6.79 2.00 -29.18
CA ASP A 166 7.68 2.37 -30.28
C ASP A 166 7.42 3.84 -30.65
N GLU A 167 8.47 4.63 -30.67
CA GLU A 167 8.38 6.03 -31.05
C GLU A 167 9.32 6.34 -32.20
N ASN A 168 8.77 6.95 -33.25
CA ASN A 168 9.60 7.50 -34.34
C ASN A 168 10.46 8.65 -33.82
N ALA A 169 11.75 8.57 -33.99
CA ALA A 169 12.69 9.50 -33.40
C ALA A 169 13.46 10.26 -34.48
N ASN A 170 13.09 11.51 -34.74
CA ASN A 170 13.84 12.40 -35.61
C ASN A 170 14.86 13.29 -34.88
N SER A 171 14.94 13.23 -33.57
CA SER A 171 15.88 13.96 -32.70
C SER A 171 15.71 13.48 -31.26
N ASN A 172 16.40 14.08 -30.31
CA ASN A 172 16.36 13.76 -28.89
C ASN A 172 14.97 13.36 -28.40
N THR A 173 14.75 12.08 -28.12
CA THR A 173 13.43 11.51 -27.87
C THR A 173 13.32 11.00 -26.44
N VAL A 174 12.21 11.33 -25.80
CA VAL A 174 11.81 10.72 -24.52
C VAL A 174 10.84 9.59 -24.80
N ALA A 175 11.32 8.37 -24.73
CA ALA A 175 10.46 7.19 -24.80
C ALA A 175 9.68 7.01 -23.49
N LYS A 176 8.39 6.67 -23.62
CA LYS A 176 7.46 6.55 -22.47
C LYS A 176 6.69 5.26 -22.58
N ILE A 177 6.45 4.63 -21.42
CA ILE A 177 5.61 3.45 -21.33
C ILE A 177 4.87 3.42 -19.99
N THR A 178 3.62 2.96 -20.03
CA THR A 178 2.85 2.60 -18.84
C THR A 178 2.17 1.26 -19.06
N ALA A 179 2.09 0.44 -18.01
CA ALA A 179 1.37 -0.84 -18.08
C ALA A 179 0.89 -1.26 -16.69
N ILE A 180 -0.16 -2.10 -16.69
CA ILE A 180 -0.55 -2.88 -15.52
C ILE A 180 -0.08 -4.31 -15.79
N ILE A 181 0.70 -4.86 -14.86
CA ILE A 181 1.27 -6.21 -14.96
C ILE A 181 0.79 -7.02 -13.76
N ASP A 182 0.29 -8.21 -14.02
CA ASP A 182 -0.06 -9.19 -12.99
C ASP A 182 1.20 -9.96 -12.59
N LEU A 183 1.54 -9.90 -11.30
CA LEU A 183 2.77 -10.50 -10.75
C LEU A 183 2.40 -11.47 -9.63
N ASP A 184 2.98 -12.65 -9.67
CA ASP A 184 3.07 -13.53 -8.52
C ASP A 184 4.21 -13.08 -7.58
N ALA A 185 4.23 -13.62 -6.37
CA ALA A 185 5.38 -13.44 -5.49
C ALA A 185 6.65 -13.93 -6.20
N ASP A 186 7.72 -13.14 -6.09
CA ASP A 186 9.04 -13.41 -6.70
C ASP A 186 9.12 -13.31 -8.23
N ASP A 187 8.02 -13.01 -8.94
CA ASP A 187 8.12 -12.50 -10.30
C ASP A 187 8.92 -11.19 -10.32
N TYR A 188 9.64 -10.93 -11.39
CA TYR A 188 10.35 -9.66 -11.50
C TYR A 188 10.04 -8.92 -12.80
N VAL A 189 10.10 -7.59 -12.71
CA VAL A 189 9.97 -6.69 -13.85
C VAL A 189 11.25 -5.88 -14.02
N GLU A 190 11.67 -5.75 -15.25
CA GLU A 190 12.85 -5.00 -15.69
C GLU A 190 12.46 -4.01 -16.77
N LEU A 191 13.18 -2.89 -16.85
CA LEU A 191 13.00 -1.89 -17.89
C LEU A 191 14.10 -2.03 -18.92
N TYR A 192 13.72 -2.08 -20.19
CA TYR A 192 14.62 -2.17 -21.34
C TYR A 192 14.32 -1.06 -22.33
N ALA A 193 15.34 -0.65 -23.09
CA ALA A 193 15.17 0.19 -24.26
C ALA A 193 16.01 -0.34 -25.44
N LYS A 194 15.65 0.13 -26.62
CA LYS A 194 16.36 -0.12 -27.87
C LYS A 194 16.24 1.14 -28.73
N ALA A 195 17.32 1.51 -29.39
CA ALA A 195 17.28 2.52 -30.44
C ALA A 195 17.90 1.96 -31.74
N ASP A 196 17.31 2.34 -32.86
CA ASP A 196 17.84 2.13 -34.19
C ASP A 196 18.51 3.44 -34.61
N VAL A 197 19.85 3.43 -34.80
CA VAL A 197 20.66 4.62 -35.07
C VAL A 197 21.35 4.44 -36.44
N LEU A 198 20.98 5.30 -37.40
CA LEU A 198 21.28 5.10 -38.81
C LEU A 198 22.78 5.13 -39.15
N ASN A 199 23.58 5.96 -38.49
CA ASN A 199 24.99 6.16 -38.80
C ASN A 199 25.96 5.84 -37.65
N ASN A 200 25.42 5.40 -36.53
CA ASN A 200 26.18 5.00 -35.34
C ASN A 200 25.98 3.53 -35.04
N SER A 201 26.93 2.94 -34.37
CA SER A 201 26.81 1.55 -33.89
C SER A 201 26.32 1.45 -32.44
N VAL A 202 26.09 2.59 -31.79
CA VAL A 202 25.73 2.67 -30.38
C VAL A 202 24.80 3.85 -30.08
N TRP A 203 23.99 3.68 -29.05
CA TRP A 203 23.14 4.71 -28.47
C TRP A 203 23.38 4.84 -26.96
N ALA A 204 22.89 5.90 -26.35
CA ALA A 204 22.98 6.15 -24.93
C ALA A 204 21.62 6.41 -24.31
N MET A 205 21.40 5.94 -23.08
CA MET A 205 20.42 6.51 -22.19
C MET A 205 21.10 7.66 -21.44
N ASN A 206 20.56 8.85 -21.57
CA ASN A 206 21.17 10.05 -21.01
C ASN A 206 20.28 10.61 -19.89
N MET A 207 20.88 10.90 -18.74
CA MET A 207 20.21 11.56 -17.62
C MET A 207 20.15 13.08 -17.75
N ASP A 208 20.78 13.67 -18.79
CA ASP A 208 20.91 15.11 -19.02
C ASP A 208 21.76 15.87 -17.98
N GLY A 209 22.75 15.21 -17.43
CA GLY A 209 23.91 15.84 -16.79
C GLY A 209 23.69 16.62 -15.50
N THR A 210 22.46 16.68 -14.96
CA THR A 210 22.19 17.36 -13.68
C THR A 210 21.29 16.55 -12.77
N THR A 211 21.62 16.51 -11.49
CA THR A 211 20.83 15.86 -10.44
C THR A 211 19.42 16.43 -10.26
N SER A 212 19.10 17.53 -10.96
CA SER A 212 17.82 18.23 -10.82
C SER A 212 16.81 17.92 -11.94
N ASN A 213 17.24 17.29 -13.04
CA ASN A 213 16.40 17.01 -14.21
C ASN A 213 16.46 15.53 -14.60
N ASN A 214 15.83 14.67 -13.80
CA ASN A 214 15.82 13.24 -14.06
C ASN A 214 14.90 12.91 -15.24
N ARG A 215 15.45 12.83 -16.45
CA ARG A 215 14.72 12.45 -17.66
C ARG A 215 14.60 10.93 -17.84
N ALA A 216 15.42 10.15 -17.13
CA ALA A 216 15.38 8.70 -17.15
C ALA A 216 14.98 8.18 -15.78
N HIS A 217 13.74 7.76 -15.66
CA HIS A 217 13.19 7.23 -14.40
C HIS A 217 12.07 6.24 -14.67
N TRP A 218 11.83 5.36 -13.73
CA TRP A 218 10.66 4.50 -13.71
C TRP A 218 10.16 4.25 -12.30
N PHE A 219 8.91 3.89 -12.21
CA PHE A 219 8.25 3.66 -10.94
C PHE A 219 7.21 2.57 -11.08
N GLY A 220 6.84 1.99 -9.95
CA GLY A 220 5.76 1.04 -9.87
C GLY A 220 5.18 0.96 -8.46
N TYR A 221 3.92 0.53 -8.39
CA TYR A 221 3.24 0.31 -7.13
C TYR A 221 2.11 -0.70 -7.29
N LYS A 222 1.79 -1.38 -6.19
CA LYS A 222 0.68 -2.31 -6.14
C LYS A 222 -0.66 -1.59 -6.23
N LEU A 223 -1.56 -2.10 -7.05
CA LEU A 223 -2.96 -1.68 -7.06
C LEU A 223 -3.72 -2.35 -5.93
N ILE A 224 -4.59 -1.60 -5.26
CA ILE A 224 -5.51 -2.12 -4.23
C ILE A 224 -6.92 -2.24 -4.79
N GLY A 225 -7.65 -3.26 -4.35
CA GLY A 225 -9.05 -3.44 -4.75
C GLY A 225 -9.26 -4.04 -6.15
N VAL A 226 -8.23 -4.61 -6.75
CA VAL A 226 -8.28 -5.24 -8.09
C VAL A 226 -7.74 -6.66 -8.07
#